data_a903760acac50560f97a746d662277dc
#
_entry.id   a903760acac50560f97a746d662277dc
#
_cell.length_a   1.000
_cell.length_b   1.000
_cell.length_c   1.000
_cell.angle_alpha   90.00
_cell.angle_beta   90.00
_cell.angle_gamma   90.00
#
_symmetry.space_group_name_H-M   'P 1'
#
loop_
_entity.id
_entity.type
_entity.pdbx_description
1 polymer ?
#
loop_
_entity_poly.entity_id
_entity_poly.type
_entity_poly.pdbx_seq_one_letter_code
_entity_poly.pdbx_strand_id
1 'polypeptide(L)'
;MIKKVLIANRGEIAVRIIRACKELGIETVAVFSEADKEALHVQIADEAYCIGPKLSKDSYLNTTNIISTAKKTGSDAIHPGYGFLAENADFAELCRECNIIFIGPSPEAINKMGTKDVARETMRKAGVPIVPGSKGIIKDTDEGVALANEMGYPVIIKATAGGGGKGIRVARTEEDLIKGINITQQEAATAFGNPGVYIEKFIEDFRHVEIQVMADNHGNAIHLGERDCTVQRRLQKLVEETPSPALDGEIRAEMGQAAVTAALAVNYSGAGTVEFIYDYVNRKYYFMEMNTRIQVEHPVTEMVTGVDLIKEQIKVASGNKLSLSQEDVTFNGWSIECRINAENPEKNFMPSAGKIQMYLPPGGYGVRVDSAAYPGYSIPPYYDSMIAKLIVHASTREEAIEKMKRALGEFVIEGISTTIPFHIKLLQHEQFVSGEFNTKFLEIYDVMNS
;
A
#
# COMPACT_ATOMS: atom_id res chain seq x y z
N MET A 1 -28.50 6.07 -2.74
CA MET A 1 -27.64 6.72 -1.74
C MET A 1 -27.40 5.72 -0.62
N ILE A 2 -26.15 5.45 -0.29
CA ILE A 2 -25.74 4.51 0.77
C ILE A 2 -26.19 5.05 2.13
N LYS A 3 -26.90 4.26 2.92
CA LYS A 3 -27.40 4.62 4.26
C LYS A 3 -26.76 3.77 5.37
N LYS A 4 -26.35 2.54 5.03
CA LYS A 4 -25.75 1.60 5.97
C LYS A 4 -24.58 0.88 5.31
N VAL A 5 -23.40 0.89 5.95
CA VAL A 5 -22.17 0.26 5.46
C VAL A 5 -21.70 -0.83 6.43
N LEU A 6 -21.48 -2.03 5.91
CA LEU A 6 -20.73 -3.06 6.62
C LEU A 6 -19.23 -2.86 6.36
N ILE A 7 -18.43 -2.83 7.44
CA ILE A 7 -16.98 -2.70 7.38
C ILE A 7 -16.36 -4.09 7.44
N ALA A 8 -15.91 -4.61 6.30
CA ALA A 8 -15.31 -5.95 6.18
C ALA A 8 -13.80 -5.91 6.49
N ASN A 9 -13.45 -5.33 7.63
CA ASN A 9 -12.08 -5.19 8.07
C ASN A 9 -12.02 -5.03 9.61
N ARG A 10 -10.81 -4.85 10.15
CA ARG A 10 -10.52 -4.72 11.57
C ARG A 10 -9.49 -3.62 11.85
N GLY A 11 -9.19 -3.42 13.13
CA GLY A 11 -8.09 -2.55 13.53
C GLY A 11 -8.34 -1.08 13.20
N GLU A 12 -7.27 -0.33 12.97
CA GLU A 12 -7.33 1.10 12.79
C GLU A 12 -8.13 1.51 11.54
N ILE A 13 -8.04 0.73 10.46
CA ILE A 13 -8.76 1.06 9.22
C ILE A 13 -10.28 0.90 9.40
N ALA A 14 -10.73 -0.10 10.16
CA ALA A 14 -12.15 -0.22 10.48
C ALA A 14 -12.64 0.97 11.31
N VAL A 15 -11.85 1.43 12.30
CA VAL A 15 -12.13 2.65 13.07
C VAL A 15 -12.19 3.87 12.17
N ARG A 16 -11.22 4.01 11.24
CA ARG A 16 -11.15 5.12 10.27
C ARG A 16 -12.40 5.19 9.39
N ILE A 17 -12.83 4.04 8.87
CA ILE A 17 -14.04 3.94 8.02
C ILE A 17 -15.29 4.25 8.82
N ILE A 18 -15.44 3.70 10.03
CA ILE A 18 -16.60 3.99 10.92
C ILE A 18 -16.72 5.49 11.18
N ARG A 19 -15.61 6.15 11.49
CA ARG A 19 -15.60 7.61 11.72
C ARG A 19 -16.07 8.38 10.49
N ALA A 20 -15.56 8.04 9.30
CA ALA A 20 -16.00 8.67 8.05
C ALA A 20 -17.50 8.44 7.77
N CYS A 21 -18.00 7.22 7.98
CA CYS A 21 -19.42 6.91 7.81
C CYS A 21 -20.29 7.74 8.77
N LYS A 22 -19.92 7.80 10.06
CA LYS A 22 -20.67 8.58 11.05
C LYS A 22 -20.70 10.07 10.73
N GLU A 23 -19.59 10.63 10.26
CA GLU A 23 -19.53 12.04 9.82
C GLU A 23 -20.34 12.31 8.55
N LEU A 24 -20.64 11.28 7.74
CA LEU A 24 -21.56 11.33 6.60
C LEU A 24 -23.02 11.01 6.97
N GLY A 25 -23.30 10.71 8.22
CA GLY A 25 -24.64 10.29 8.67
C GLY A 25 -25.05 8.89 8.21
N ILE A 26 -24.07 8.02 7.97
CA ILE A 26 -24.25 6.63 7.49
C ILE A 26 -24.12 5.66 8.66
N GLU A 27 -25.09 4.76 8.83
CA GLU A 27 -25.06 3.70 9.84
C GLU A 27 -23.94 2.69 9.54
N THR A 28 -23.35 2.14 10.60
CA THR A 28 -22.18 1.27 10.51
C THR A 28 -22.42 -0.11 11.12
N VAL A 29 -22.00 -1.14 10.39
CA VAL A 29 -21.99 -2.53 10.87
C VAL A 29 -20.53 -3.00 10.89
N ALA A 30 -20.00 -3.25 12.09
CA ALA A 30 -18.70 -3.88 12.24
C ALA A 30 -18.83 -5.41 12.20
N VAL A 31 -17.86 -6.06 11.55
CA VAL A 31 -17.67 -7.51 11.72
C VAL A 31 -16.41 -7.78 12.52
N PHE A 32 -16.40 -8.89 13.26
CA PHE A 32 -15.26 -9.25 14.09
C PHE A 32 -15.10 -10.75 14.23
N SER A 33 -13.86 -11.22 14.39
CA SER A 33 -13.56 -12.58 14.82
C SER A 33 -13.65 -12.69 16.34
N GLU A 34 -13.70 -13.90 16.87
CA GLU A 34 -13.68 -14.12 18.34
C GLU A 34 -12.47 -13.45 19.03
N ALA A 35 -11.34 -13.27 18.33
CA ALA A 35 -10.16 -12.61 18.88
C ALA A 35 -10.32 -11.09 19.03
N ASP A 36 -11.19 -10.47 18.24
CA ASP A 36 -11.41 -9.03 18.21
C ASP A 36 -12.69 -8.58 18.92
N LYS A 37 -13.30 -9.43 19.73
CA LYS A 37 -14.56 -9.13 20.43
C LYS A 37 -14.53 -7.81 21.21
N GLU A 38 -13.36 -7.47 21.77
CA GLU A 38 -13.17 -6.25 22.56
C GLU A 38 -12.49 -5.13 21.76
N ALA A 39 -12.29 -5.30 20.45
CA ALA A 39 -11.62 -4.31 19.61
C ALA A 39 -12.44 -3.01 19.50
N LEU A 40 -11.75 -1.88 19.37
CA LEU A 40 -12.39 -0.55 19.37
C LEU A 40 -13.45 -0.40 18.27
N HIS A 41 -13.20 -0.94 17.06
CA HIS A 41 -14.16 -0.86 15.96
C HIS A 41 -15.49 -1.56 16.27
N VAL A 42 -15.47 -2.62 17.10
CA VAL A 42 -16.68 -3.32 17.59
C VAL A 42 -17.48 -2.44 18.55
N GLN A 43 -16.77 -1.68 19.41
CA GLN A 43 -17.39 -0.84 20.42
C GLN A 43 -18.02 0.44 19.86
N ILE A 44 -17.47 1.00 18.78
CA ILE A 44 -17.90 2.29 18.23
C ILE A 44 -18.86 2.20 17.04
N ALA A 45 -19.01 1.02 16.43
CA ALA A 45 -19.99 0.80 15.37
C ALA A 45 -21.42 0.83 15.94
N ASP A 46 -22.41 1.11 15.08
CA ASP A 46 -23.82 1.10 15.50
C ASP A 46 -24.32 -0.33 15.72
N GLU A 47 -23.83 -1.29 14.92
CA GLU A 47 -24.06 -2.72 15.10
C GLU A 47 -22.73 -3.48 14.95
N ALA A 48 -22.62 -4.65 15.61
CA ALA A 48 -21.44 -5.50 15.49
C ALA A 48 -21.79 -6.99 15.52
N TYR A 49 -21.16 -7.78 14.65
CA TYR A 49 -21.44 -9.21 14.50
C TYR A 49 -20.15 -10.04 14.45
N CYS A 50 -20.13 -11.12 15.23
CA CYS A 50 -19.07 -12.10 15.15
C CYS A 50 -19.24 -12.94 13.87
N ILE A 51 -18.19 -12.99 13.04
CA ILE A 51 -18.19 -13.69 11.75
C ILE A 51 -17.38 -14.99 11.75
N GLY A 52 -16.84 -15.40 12.88
CA GLY A 52 -16.13 -16.67 13.00
C GLY A 52 -15.00 -16.69 14.02
N PRO A 53 -14.25 -17.82 14.05
CA PRO A 53 -13.12 -18.03 14.94
C PRO A 53 -11.97 -17.04 14.72
N LYS A 54 -10.88 -17.21 15.48
CA LYS A 54 -9.75 -16.28 15.54
C LYS A 54 -8.94 -16.18 14.24
N LEU A 55 -8.86 -17.25 13.43
CA LEU A 55 -8.06 -17.24 12.22
C LEU A 55 -8.76 -16.47 11.08
N SER A 56 -7.99 -15.69 10.33
CA SER A 56 -8.52 -14.87 9.23
C SER A 56 -9.28 -15.67 8.17
N LYS A 57 -8.78 -16.89 7.84
CA LYS A 57 -9.42 -17.78 6.85
C LYS A 57 -10.84 -18.19 7.24
N ASP A 58 -11.12 -18.27 8.55
CA ASP A 58 -12.39 -18.73 9.09
C ASP A 58 -13.32 -17.56 9.50
N SER A 59 -12.83 -16.30 9.36
CA SER A 59 -13.53 -15.07 9.75
C SER A 59 -13.44 -13.98 8.66
N TYR A 60 -12.43 -13.12 8.69
CA TYR A 60 -12.29 -11.97 7.77
C TYR A 60 -12.13 -12.34 6.28
N LEU A 61 -11.76 -13.58 5.96
CA LEU A 61 -11.72 -14.13 4.60
C LEU A 61 -12.93 -15.01 4.28
N ASN A 62 -13.87 -15.17 5.22
CA ASN A 62 -15.10 -15.94 5.00
C ASN A 62 -16.17 -15.07 4.32
N THR A 63 -16.18 -15.08 3.00
CA THR A 63 -17.09 -14.27 2.16
C THR A 63 -18.55 -14.57 2.47
N THR A 64 -18.91 -15.84 2.72
CA THR A 64 -20.28 -16.26 3.02
C THR A 64 -20.79 -15.61 4.31
N ASN A 65 -19.99 -15.61 5.38
CA ASN A 65 -20.39 -15.01 6.65
C ASN A 65 -20.52 -13.50 6.56
N ILE A 66 -19.62 -12.85 5.80
CA ILE A 66 -19.67 -11.39 5.58
C ILE A 66 -20.91 -11.00 4.78
N ILE A 67 -21.18 -11.65 3.66
CA ILE A 67 -22.39 -11.39 2.84
C ILE A 67 -23.67 -11.68 3.60
N SER A 68 -23.72 -12.79 4.35
CA SER A 68 -24.89 -13.15 5.18
C SER A 68 -25.15 -12.08 6.25
N THR A 69 -24.09 -11.55 6.86
CA THR A 69 -24.20 -10.44 7.83
C THR A 69 -24.71 -9.17 7.16
N ALA A 70 -24.17 -8.79 5.99
CA ALA A 70 -24.62 -7.62 5.27
C ALA A 70 -26.12 -7.72 4.89
N LYS A 71 -26.55 -8.88 4.42
CA LYS A 71 -27.98 -9.15 4.11
C LYS A 71 -28.87 -9.07 5.36
N LYS A 72 -28.43 -9.70 6.45
CA LYS A 72 -29.17 -9.72 7.71
C LYS A 72 -29.36 -8.33 8.31
N THR A 73 -28.36 -7.47 8.21
CA THR A 73 -28.38 -6.11 8.74
C THR A 73 -28.99 -5.08 7.80
N GLY A 74 -29.30 -5.49 6.55
CA GLY A 74 -29.80 -4.57 5.53
C GLY A 74 -28.76 -3.55 5.10
N SER A 75 -27.45 -3.90 5.12
CA SER A 75 -26.38 -3.03 4.67
C SER A 75 -26.47 -2.80 3.15
N ASP A 76 -26.42 -1.55 2.73
CA ASP A 76 -26.43 -1.16 1.31
C ASP A 76 -25.10 -1.44 0.63
N ALA A 77 -24.00 -1.32 1.39
CA ALA A 77 -22.64 -1.42 0.89
C ALA A 77 -21.71 -2.13 1.86
N ILE A 78 -20.59 -2.63 1.31
CA ILE A 78 -19.46 -3.18 2.06
C ILE A 78 -18.21 -2.35 1.76
N HIS A 79 -17.53 -1.88 2.82
CA HIS A 79 -16.21 -1.26 2.69
C HIS A 79 -15.15 -2.27 3.11
N PRO A 80 -14.28 -2.71 2.20
CA PRO A 80 -13.27 -3.74 2.50
C PRO A 80 -12.02 -3.18 3.20
N GLY A 81 -11.81 -1.86 3.22
CA GLY A 81 -10.58 -1.25 3.70
C GLY A 81 -9.37 -1.63 2.84
N TYR A 82 -8.33 -2.15 3.47
CA TYR A 82 -7.14 -2.72 2.81
C TYR A 82 -6.82 -4.11 3.39
N GLY A 83 -6.05 -4.93 2.65
CA GLY A 83 -5.81 -6.32 2.99
C GLY A 83 -7.07 -7.19 2.88
N PHE A 84 -7.07 -8.38 3.46
CA PHE A 84 -8.17 -9.34 3.43
C PHE A 84 -8.84 -9.47 2.05
N LEU A 85 -10.07 -9.00 1.91
CA LEU A 85 -10.88 -9.11 0.69
C LEU A 85 -10.86 -7.85 -0.19
N ALA A 86 -10.05 -6.85 0.14
CA ALA A 86 -10.05 -5.57 -0.55
C ALA A 86 -9.64 -5.65 -2.04
N GLU A 87 -8.80 -6.63 -2.40
CA GLU A 87 -8.34 -6.88 -3.76
C GLU A 87 -8.83 -8.23 -4.29
N ASN A 88 -9.95 -8.73 -3.75
CA ASN A 88 -10.55 -9.99 -4.16
C ASN A 88 -11.68 -9.74 -5.17
N ALA A 89 -11.43 -10.04 -6.44
CA ALA A 89 -12.39 -9.82 -7.52
C ALA A 89 -13.64 -10.70 -7.37
N ASP A 90 -13.50 -11.94 -6.93
CA ASP A 90 -14.63 -12.86 -6.73
C ASP A 90 -15.54 -12.35 -5.61
N PHE A 91 -14.98 -11.74 -4.56
CA PHE A 91 -15.76 -11.12 -3.50
C PHE A 91 -16.50 -9.87 -3.98
N ALA A 92 -15.84 -9.03 -4.77
CA ALA A 92 -16.48 -7.86 -5.36
C ALA A 92 -17.63 -8.27 -6.31
N GLU A 93 -17.44 -9.35 -7.09
CA GLU A 93 -18.49 -9.95 -7.92
C GLU A 93 -19.66 -10.49 -7.09
N LEU A 94 -19.36 -11.23 -6.02
CA LEU A 94 -20.36 -11.77 -5.11
C LEU A 94 -21.19 -10.66 -4.45
N CYS A 95 -20.58 -9.51 -4.12
CA CYS A 95 -21.32 -8.33 -3.65
C CYS A 95 -22.30 -7.85 -4.73
N ARG A 96 -21.86 -7.72 -5.99
CA ARG A 96 -22.67 -7.30 -7.14
C ARG A 96 -23.86 -8.23 -7.36
N GLU A 97 -23.63 -9.54 -7.38
CA GLU A 97 -24.68 -10.57 -7.52
C GLU A 97 -25.70 -10.51 -6.37
N CYS A 98 -25.23 -10.12 -5.19
CA CYS A 98 -26.08 -9.98 -4.01
C CYS A 98 -26.78 -8.61 -3.91
N ASN A 99 -26.64 -7.72 -4.89
CA ASN A 99 -27.12 -6.33 -4.86
C ASN A 99 -26.60 -5.54 -3.65
N ILE A 100 -25.33 -5.75 -3.30
CA ILE A 100 -24.61 -5.00 -2.26
C ILE A 100 -23.50 -4.20 -2.98
N ILE A 101 -23.41 -2.92 -2.72
CA ILE A 101 -22.37 -2.08 -3.30
C ILE A 101 -21.00 -2.44 -2.68
N PHE A 102 -20.03 -2.84 -3.50
CA PHE A 102 -18.65 -2.95 -3.07
C PHE A 102 -18.00 -1.56 -3.15
N ILE A 103 -17.54 -1.00 -2.02
CA ILE A 103 -16.86 0.31 -2.00
C ILE A 103 -15.41 0.10 -2.44
N GLY A 104 -15.20 0.18 -3.73
CA GLY A 104 -13.94 -0.09 -4.41
C GLY A 104 -14.16 -0.20 -5.92
N PRO A 105 -13.13 -0.61 -6.69
CA PRO A 105 -13.22 -0.78 -8.12
C PRO A 105 -14.04 -2.02 -8.52
N SER A 106 -14.32 -2.12 -9.82
CA SER A 106 -15.03 -3.27 -10.38
C SER A 106 -14.19 -4.56 -10.30
N PRO A 107 -14.83 -5.74 -10.27
CA PRO A 107 -14.13 -7.03 -10.34
C PRO A 107 -13.18 -7.13 -11.53
N GLU A 108 -13.56 -6.55 -12.67
CA GLU A 108 -12.77 -6.52 -13.89
C GLU A 108 -11.49 -5.70 -13.72
N ALA A 109 -11.56 -4.54 -13.05
CA ALA A 109 -10.39 -3.71 -12.76
C ALA A 109 -9.44 -4.40 -11.77
N ILE A 110 -10.00 -5.04 -10.72
CA ILE A 110 -9.22 -5.81 -9.75
C ILE A 110 -8.47 -6.95 -10.46
N ASN A 111 -9.14 -7.75 -11.28
CA ASN A 111 -8.54 -8.86 -12.02
C ASN A 111 -7.44 -8.39 -12.98
N LYS A 112 -7.69 -7.32 -13.74
CA LYS A 112 -6.68 -6.78 -14.68
C LYS A 112 -5.42 -6.33 -13.98
N MET A 113 -5.55 -5.66 -12.83
CA MET A 113 -4.40 -5.13 -12.10
C MET A 113 -3.76 -6.15 -11.17
N GLY A 114 -4.51 -7.14 -10.68
CA GLY A 114 -4.00 -8.22 -9.84
C GLY A 114 -3.13 -9.24 -10.59
N THR A 115 -3.22 -9.31 -11.92
CA THR A 115 -2.42 -10.22 -12.74
C THR A 115 -1.24 -9.45 -13.36
N LYS A 116 -0.02 -9.70 -12.88
CA LYS A 116 1.17 -8.89 -13.24
C LYS A 116 1.41 -8.74 -14.74
N ASP A 117 1.31 -9.82 -15.50
CA ASP A 117 1.52 -9.77 -16.95
C ASP A 117 0.43 -8.98 -17.67
N VAL A 118 -0.83 -9.15 -17.24
CA VAL A 118 -1.98 -8.43 -17.79
C VAL A 118 -1.89 -6.95 -17.43
N ALA A 119 -1.55 -6.61 -16.20
CA ALA A 119 -1.36 -5.24 -15.74
C ALA A 119 -0.26 -4.55 -16.56
N ARG A 120 0.92 -5.19 -16.68
CA ARG A 120 2.06 -4.67 -17.45
C ARG A 120 1.71 -4.43 -18.92
N GLU A 121 1.05 -5.40 -19.56
CA GLU A 121 0.62 -5.27 -20.97
C GLU A 121 -0.44 -4.18 -21.14
N THR A 122 -1.35 -4.04 -20.20
CA THR A 122 -2.36 -2.98 -20.19
C THR A 122 -1.69 -1.60 -20.07
N MET A 123 -0.73 -1.46 -19.15
CA MET A 123 0.03 -0.22 -18.98
C MET A 123 0.86 0.13 -20.22
N ARG A 124 1.53 -0.87 -20.81
CA ARG A 124 2.27 -0.67 -22.04
C ARG A 124 1.39 -0.15 -23.19
N LYS A 125 0.19 -0.72 -23.35
CA LYS A 125 -0.79 -0.28 -24.38
C LYS A 125 -1.32 1.12 -24.11
N ALA A 126 -1.46 1.48 -22.85
CA ALA A 126 -1.90 2.82 -22.43
C ALA A 126 -0.78 3.89 -22.52
N GLY A 127 0.47 3.50 -22.82
CA GLY A 127 1.61 4.42 -22.90
C GLY A 127 2.21 4.76 -21.53
N VAL A 128 1.84 4.05 -20.45
CA VAL A 128 2.47 4.20 -19.15
C VAL A 128 3.85 3.54 -19.18
N PRO A 129 4.92 4.23 -18.72
CA PRO A 129 6.26 3.66 -18.73
C PRO A 129 6.33 2.38 -17.88
N ILE A 130 6.86 1.31 -18.48
CA ILE A 130 7.12 0.04 -17.78
C ILE A 130 8.63 -0.24 -17.80
N VAL A 131 9.12 -1.05 -16.87
CA VAL A 131 10.53 -1.46 -16.89
C VAL A 131 10.86 -2.09 -18.24
N PRO A 132 11.88 -1.59 -18.97
CA PRO A 132 12.28 -2.16 -20.25
C PRO A 132 12.59 -3.65 -20.13
N GLY A 133 12.19 -4.45 -21.11
CA GLY A 133 12.42 -5.89 -21.09
C GLY A 133 11.87 -6.60 -22.31
N SER A 134 12.04 -7.92 -22.32
CA SER A 134 11.52 -8.78 -23.39
C SER A 134 9.99 -8.75 -23.43
N LYS A 135 9.42 -8.89 -24.62
CA LYS A 135 7.96 -8.96 -24.84
C LYS A 135 7.33 -10.31 -24.42
N GLY A 136 8.06 -11.09 -23.64
CA GLY A 136 7.68 -12.44 -23.21
C GLY A 136 8.92 -13.29 -23.02
N ILE A 137 8.75 -14.60 -23.17
CA ILE A 137 9.84 -15.56 -23.12
C ILE A 137 10.79 -15.28 -24.31
N ILE A 138 12.10 -15.16 -24.01
CA ILE A 138 13.12 -15.06 -25.06
C ILE A 138 13.23 -16.40 -25.79
N LYS A 139 13.43 -16.35 -27.10
CA LYS A 139 13.55 -17.55 -27.97
C LYS A 139 14.84 -18.31 -27.70
N ASP A 140 15.92 -17.54 -27.60
CA ASP A 140 17.28 -18.05 -27.45
C ASP A 140 18.18 -17.03 -26.72
N THR A 141 19.42 -17.40 -26.51
CA THR A 141 20.43 -16.57 -25.87
C THR A 141 20.79 -15.34 -26.67
N ASP A 142 20.81 -15.45 -28.02
CA ASP A 142 21.19 -14.35 -28.91
C ASP A 142 20.16 -13.22 -28.89
N GLU A 143 18.86 -13.55 -28.86
CA GLU A 143 17.78 -12.56 -28.60
C GLU A 143 17.97 -11.87 -27.26
N GLY A 144 18.31 -12.64 -26.22
CA GLY A 144 18.59 -12.13 -24.89
C GLY A 144 19.75 -11.13 -24.86
N VAL A 145 20.85 -11.45 -25.54
CA VAL A 145 22.03 -10.58 -25.67
C VAL A 145 21.68 -9.30 -26.41
N ALA A 146 20.99 -9.41 -27.56
CA ALA A 146 20.59 -8.25 -28.34
C ALA A 146 19.71 -7.28 -27.52
N LEU A 147 18.71 -7.79 -26.80
CA LEU A 147 17.85 -7.00 -25.91
C LEU A 147 18.64 -6.35 -24.76
N ALA A 148 19.55 -7.09 -24.13
CA ALA A 148 20.36 -6.55 -23.04
C ALA A 148 21.30 -5.45 -23.51
N ASN A 149 21.88 -5.57 -24.71
CA ASN A 149 22.71 -4.55 -25.33
C ASN A 149 21.91 -3.28 -25.67
N GLU A 150 20.66 -3.42 -26.09
CA GLU A 150 19.74 -2.29 -26.32
C GLU A 150 19.36 -1.58 -25.00
N MET A 151 19.02 -2.35 -23.96
CA MET A 151 18.61 -1.81 -22.65
C MET A 151 19.79 -1.28 -21.83
N GLY A 152 21.02 -1.73 -22.12
CA GLY A 152 22.22 -1.55 -21.30
C GLY A 152 22.21 -2.43 -20.04
N TYR A 153 23.39 -2.84 -19.58
CA TYR A 153 23.55 -3.58 -18.32
C TYR A 153 23.48 -2.64 -17.09
N PRO A 154 23.15 -3.17 -15.87
CA PRO A 154 22.77 -4.54 -15.59
C PRO A 154 21.35 -4.90 -16.03
N VAL A 155 21.11 -6.20 -16.26
CA VAL A 155 19.79 -6.76 -16.55
C VAL A 155 19.47 -7.90 -15.59
N ILE A 156 18.20 -8.23 -15.46
CA ILE A 156 17.72 -9.31 -14.60
C ILE A 156 17.03 -10.38 -15.46
N ILE A 157 17.41 -11.62 -15.24
CA ILE A 157 16.84 -12.80 -15.87
C ILE A 157 15.81 -13.38 -14.89
N LYS A 158 14.61 -13.66 -15.35
CA LYS A 158 13.54 -14.20 -14.53
C LYS A 158 12.89 -15.40 -15.23
N ALA A 159 12.71 -16.50 -14.50
CA ALA A 159 11.92 -17.64 -14.97
C ALA A 159 10.43 -17.26 -15.00
N THR A 160 9.69 -17.75 -16.01
CA THR A 160 8.23 -17.55 -16.12
C THR A 160 7.45 -18.24 -15.04
N ALA A 161 7.95 -19.38 -14.56
CA ALA A 161 7.42 -20.12 -13.42
C ALA A 161 8.45 -20.02 -12.29
N GLY A 162 8.32 -19.07 -11.38
CA GLY A 162 9.25 -18.87 -10.27
C GLY A 162 8.60 -18.09 -9.14
N GLY A 163 9.05 -18.35 -7.92
CA GLY A 163 8.60 -17.66 -6.71
C GLY A 163 9.63 -17.80 -5.58
N GLY A 164 9.59 -16.86 -4.61
CA GLY A 164 10.48 -16.92 -3.45
C GLY A 164 11.98 -16.73 -3.76
N GLY A 165 12.31 -15.96 -4.81
CA GLY A 165 13.71 -15.66 -5.16
C GLY A 165 14.43 -16.75 -5.98
N LYS A 166 13.77 -17.87 -6.29
CA LYS A 166 14.31 -18.91 -7.18
C LYS A 166 14.01 -18.59 -8.65
N GLY A 167 14.96 -18.84 -9.54
CA GLY A 167 14.81 -18.53 -10.97
C GLY A 167 15.02 -17.05 -11.30
N ILE A 168 15.77 -16.32 -10.48
CA ILE A 168 16.10 -14.89 -10.71
C ILE A 168 17.60 -14.72 -10.61
N ARG A 169 18.21 -14.05 -11.64
CA ARG A 169 19.64 -13.75 -11.69
C ARG A 169 19.91 -12.38 -12.29
N VAL A 170 20.83 -11.64 -11.69
CA VAL A 170 21.32 -10.37 -12.23
C VAL A 170 22.55 -10.65 -13.08
N ALA A 171 22.58 -10.08 -14.28
CA ALA A 171 23.72 -10.11 -15.19
C ALA A 171 24.25 -8.69 -15.36
N ARG A 172 25.55 -8.51 -15.12
CA ARG A 172 26.24 -7.22 -15.24
C ARG A 172 27.04 -7.10 -16.53
N THR A 173 27.31 -8.23 -17.14
CA THR A 173 28.06 -8.37 -18.40
C THR A 173 27.32 -9.34 -19.34
N GLU A 174 27.72 -9.35 -20.62
CA GLU A 174 27.21 -10.31 -21.59
C GLU A 174 27.54 -11.75 -21.18
N GLU A 175 28.74 -11.99 -20.65
CA GLU A 175 29.12 -13.32 -20.16
C GLU A 175 28.25 -13.79 -19.00
N ASP A 176 27.93 -12.90 -18.06
CA ASP A 176 27.02 -13.20 -16.94
C ASP A 176 25.62 -13.53 -17.46
N LEU A 177 25.17 -12.78 -18.50
CA LEU A 177 23.86 -12.98 -19.11
C LEU A 177 23.75 -14.36 -19.75
N ILE A 178 24.70 -14.73 -20.61
CA ILE A 178 24.72 -16.03 -21.30
C ILE A 178 24.72 -17.18 -20.28
N LYS A 179 25.60 -17.13 -19.27
CA LYS A 179 25.64 -18.11 -18.19
C LYS A 179 24.33 -18.14 -17.39
N GLY A 180 23.83 -16.93 -17.06
CA GLY A 180 22.61 -16.75 -16.29
C GLY A 180 21.37 -17.32 -16.97
N ILE A 181 21.19 -17.10 -18.27
CA ILE A 181 20.08 -17.65 -19.07
C ILE A 181 20.09 -19.18 -18.98
N ASN A 182 21.24 -19.82 -19.33
CA ASN A 182 21.36 -21.26 -19.35
C ASN A 182 21.06 -21.91 -17.98
N ILE A 183 21.60 -21.34 -16.89
CA ILE A 183 21.38 -21.85 -15.54
C ILE A 183 19.91 -21.66 -15.15
N THR A 184 19.33 -20.49 -15.40
CA THR A 184 17.94 -20.20 -15.02
C THR A 184 16.94 -21.07 -15.79
N GLN A 185 17.21 -21.36 -17.07
CA GLN A 185 16.41 -22.28 -17.87
C GLN A 185 16.45 -23.70 -17.33
N GLN A 186 17.65 -24.21 -16.96
CA GLN A 186 17.80 -25.55 -16.37
C GLN A 186 17.08 -25.67 -15.02
N GLU A 187 17.24 -24.65 -14.14
CA GLU A 187 16.55 -24.60 -12.85
C GLU A 187 15.03 -24.56 -13.03
N ALA A 188 14.54 -23.74 -13.96
CA ALA A 188 13.11 -23.62 -14.23
C ALA A 188 12.52 -24.90 -14.84
N ALA A 189 13.24 -25.56 -15.76
CA ALA A 189 12.84 -26.84 -16.31
C ALA A 189 12.75 -27.92 -15.23
N THR A 190 13.74 -27.98 -14.33
CA THR A 190 13.81 -28.98 -13.26
C THR A 190 12.77 -28.77 -12.17
N ALA A 191 12.60 -27.51 -11.73
CA ALA A 191 11.73 -27.17 -10.61
C ALA A 191 10.25 -27.01 -10.99
N PHE A 192 9.98 -26.54 -12.23
CA PHE A 192 8.63 -26.12 -12.65
C PHE A 192 8.18 -26.75 -13.96
N GLY A 193 9.04 -27.54 -14.62
CA GLY A 193 8.71 -28.16 -15.92
C GLY A 193 8.63 -27.18 -17.10
N ASN A 194 8.98 -25.92 -16.90
CA ASN A 194 8.93 -24.87 -17.93
C ASN A 194 10.26 -24.10 -17.97
N PRO A 195 11.08 -24.20 -19.01
CA PRO A 195 12.37 -23.52 -19.14
C PRO A 195 12.26 -22.05 -19.57
N GLY A 196 11.07 -21.52 -19.74
CA GLY A 196 10.85 -20.16 -20.21
C GLY A 196 11.47 -19.11 -19.29
N VAL A 197 12.27 -18.21 -19.86
CA VAL A 197 12.86 -17.06 -19.16
C VAL A 197 12.59 -15.77 -19.93
N TYR A 198 12.53 -14.67 -19.20
CA TYR A 198 12.45 -13.32 -19.74
C TYR A 198 13.51 -12.43 -19.10
N ILE A 199 13.83 -11.32 -19.75
CA ILE A 199 14.89 -10.40 -19.34
C ILE A 199 14.28 -9.03 -19.15
N GLU A 200 14.70 -8.33 -18.09
CA GLU A 200 14.31 -6.95 -17.82
C GLU A 200 15.54 -6.12 -17.43
N LYS A 201 15.45 -4.81 -17.63
CA LYS A 201 16.42 -3.88 -17.07
C LYS A 201 16.45 -4.03 -15.55
N PHE A 202 17.64 -4.18 -14.97
CA PHE A 202 17.80 -4.18 -13.53
C PHE A 202 18.12 -2.78 -13.05
N ILE A 203 17.23 -2.22 -12.22
CA ILE A 203 17.42 -0.92 -11.61
C ILE A 203 17.86 -1.17 -10.17
N GLU A 204 19.11 -0.84 -9.87
CA GLU A 204 19.74 -1.20 -8.59
C GLU A 204 19.41 -0.22 -7.46
N ASP A 205 19.46 1.06 -7.79
CA ASP A 205 19.27 2.14 -6.84
C ASP A 205 18.06 2.96 -7.28
N PHE A 206 16.98 2.79 -6.55
CA PHE A 206 15.72 3.45 -6.88
C PHE A 206 14.97 3.88 -5.62
N ARG A 207 14.02 4.77 -5.83
CA ARG A 207 13.01 5.12 -4.84
C ARG A 207 11.72 4.37 -5.15
N HIS A 208 11.06 3.93 -4.09
CA HIS A 208 9.69 3.45 -4.19
C HIS A 208 8.76 4.65 -4.03
N VAL A 209 8.26 5.14 -5.13
CA VAL A 209 7.33 6.27 -5.18
C VAL A 209 6.00 5.79 -5.73
N GLU A 210 4.93 6.22 -5.11
CA GLU A 210 3.58 5.83 -5.52
C GLU A 210 2.69 7.06 -5.68
N ILE A 211 1.72 6.97 -6.58
CA ILE A 211 0.77 8.04 -6.85
C ILE A 211 -0.62 7.65 -6.38
N GLN A 212 -1.21 8.47 -5.50
CA GLN A 212 -2.61 8.31 -5.12
C GLN A 212 -3.51 8.73 -6.26
N VAL A 213 -4.38 7.85 -6.71
CA VAL A 213 -5.44 8.19 -7.66
C VAL A 213 -6.82 8.10 -7.00
N MET A 214 -7.74 8.91 -7.50
CA MET A 214 -9.17 8.83 -7.21
C MET A 214 -9.93 8.92 -8.51
N ALA A 215 -10.86 8.01 -8.75
CA ALA A 215 -11.63 7.96 -9.98
C ALA A 215 -13.12 7.68 -9.69
N ASP A 216 -14.02 8.13 -10.57
CA ASP A 216 -15.45 7.89 -10.47
C ASP A 216 -15.98 6.98 -11.58
N ASN A 217 -17.26 6.61 -11.48
CA ASN A 217 -17.96 5.80 -12.49
C ASN A 217 -18.42 6.60 -13.71
N HIS A 218 -18.03 7.87 -13.84
CA HIS A 218 -18.41 8.78 -14.92
C HIS A 218 -17.25 9.07 -15.88
N GLY A 219 -16.09 8.39 -15.68
CA GLY A 219 -14.91 8.54 -16.51
C GLY A 219 -13.96 9.66 -16.08
N ASN A 220 -14.15 10.21 -14.88
CA ASN A 220 -13.22 11.18 -14.32
C ASN A 220 -12.19 10.46 -13.43
N ALA A 221 -10.93 10.87 -13.53
CA ALA A 221 -9.85 10.41 -12.67
C ALA A 221 -8.89 11.56 -12.41
N ILE A 222 -8.40 11.65 -11.17
CA ILE A 222 -7.42 12.65 -10.72
C ILE A 222 -6.31 11.95 -9.94
N HIS A 223 -5.16 12.58 -9.86
CA HIS A 223 -4.12 12.20 -8.92
C HIS A 223 -4.03 13.20 -7.75
N LEU A 224 -3.70 12.69 -6.59
CA LEU A 224 -3.53 13.46 -5.35
C LEU A 224 -2.07 13.49 -4.91
N GLY A 225 -1.15 13.45 -5.88
CA GLY A 225 0.30 13.49 -5.69
C GLY A 225 0.88 12.16 -5.27
N GLU A 226 2.18 12.23 -5.01
CA GLU A 226 3.00 11.09 -4.64
C GLU A 226 3.11 10.89 -3.13
N ARG A 227 3.50 9.66 -2.78
CA ARG A 227 4.08 9.28 -1.49
C ARG A 227 5.43 8.63 -1.75
N ASP A 228 6.41 8.95 -0.94
CA ASP A 228 7.70 8.24 -0.90
C ASP A 228 7.63 7.15 0.16
N CYS A 229 7.72 5.90 -0.28
CA CYS A 229 7.63 4.72 0.56
C CYS A 229 8.93 3.91 0.55
N THR A 230 10.05 4.58 0.37
CA THR A 230 11.36 3.98 0.13
C THR A 230 11.94 3.27 1.36
N VAL A 231 11.62 3.76 2.57
CA VAL A 231 12.11 3.14 3.81
C VAL A 231 11.29 1.89 4.13
N GLN A 232 11.84 0.74 3.78
CA GLN A 232 11.20 -0.56 3.89
C GLN A 232 12.12 -1.59 4.54
N ARG A 233 11.51 -2.53 5.26
CA ARG A 233 12.20 -3.71 5.78
C ARG A 233 11.51 -4.95 5.23
N ARG A 234 12.24 -5.80 4.47
CA ARG A 234 11.70 -7.02 3.84
C ARG A 234 10.41 -6.73 3.04
N LEU A 235 10.42 -5.67 2.23
CA LEU A 235 9.29 -5.17 1.43
C LEU A 235 8.10 -4.62 2.26
N GLN A 236 8.27 -4.46 3.56
CA GLN A 236 7.27 -3.85 4.43
C GLN A 236 7.62 -2.38 4.69
N LYS A 237 6.75 -1.48 4.27
CA LYS A 237 6.91 -0.04 4.47
C LYS A 237 6.90 0.28 5.97
N LEU A 238 7.77 1.17 6.44
CA LEU A 238 7.88 1.57 7.85
C LEU A 238 7.67 3.06 8.06
N VAL A 239 8.13 3.87 7.10
CA VAL A 239 7.95 5.33 7.09
C VAL A 239 7.55 5.75 5.68
N GLU A 240 6.55 6.61 5.60
CA GLU A 240 6.05 7.20 4.37
C GLU A 240 6.02 8.72 4.52
N GLU A 241 6.33 9.42 3.43
CA GLU A 241 6.28 10.88 3.41
C GLU A 241 5.68 11.43 2.11
N THR A 242 5.11 12.59 2.17
CA THR A 242 4.64 13.36 1.02
C THR A 242 4.84 14.86 1.27
N PRO A 243 5.34 15.60 0.25
CA PRO A 243 5.89 15.14 -1.03
C PRO A 243 7.12 14.24 -0.88
N SER A 244 7.61 13.65 -1.99
CA SER A 244 8.90 12.96 -2.01
C SER A 244 10.05 13.96 -2.05
N PRO A 245 11.10 13.81 -1.23
CA PRO A 245 12.29 14.68 -1.31
C PRO A 245 13.10 14.48 -2.60
N ALA A 246 12.83 13.41 -3.35
CA ALA A 246 13.55 13.07 -4.57
C ALA A 246 12.90 13.59 -5.85
N LEU A 247 11.65 14.08 -5.79
CA LEU A 247 10.89 14.51 -6.96
C LEU A 247 10.82 16.04 -7.06
N ASP A 248 11.11 16.55 -8.25
CA ASP A 248 10.74 17.93 -8.61
C ASP A 248 9.32 18.02 -9.19
N GLY A 249 8.89 19.22 -9.48
CA GLY A 249 7.54 19.49 -9.97
C GLY A 249 7.24 18.87 -11.33
N GLU A 250 8.23 18.74 -12.22
CA GLU A 250 8.08 18.18 -13.56
C GLU A 250 7.83 16.68 -13.50
N ILE A 251 8.72 15.93 -12.84
CA ILE A 251 8.58 14.47 -12.66
C ILE A 251 7.30 14.14 -11.89
N ARG A 252 6.95 14.92 -10.87
CA ARG A 252 5.68 14.76 -10.13
C ARG A 252 4.47 14.86 -11.06
N ALA A 253 4.44 15.86 -11.92
CA ALA A 253 3.34 16.05 -12.88
C ALA A 253 3.27 14.91 -13.90
N GLU A 254 4.41 14.46 -14.44
CA GLU A 254 4.48 13.33 -15.37
C GLU A 254 4.00 12.01 -14.73
N MET A 255 4.50 11.68 -13.54
CA MET A 255 4.08 10.49 -12.80
C MET A 255 2.60 10.53 -12.44
N GLY A 256 2.11 11.71 -12.02
CA GLY A 256 0.69 11.94 -11.75
C GLY A 256 -0.18 11.65 -12.97
N GLN A 257 0.18 12.21 -14.13
CA GLN A 257 -0.54 11.97 -15.39
C GLN A 257 -0.47 10.50 -15.83
N ALA A 258 0.68 9.85 -15.66
CA ALA A 258 0.84 8.42 -15.95
C ALA A 258 -0.09 7.56 -15.06
N ALA A 259 -0.23 7.92 -13.78
CA ALA A 259 -1.13 7.22 -12.87
C ALA A 259 -2.61 7.43 -13.22
N VAL A 260 -3.01 8.64 -13.61
CA VAL A 260 -4.37 8.91 -14.14
C VAL A 260 -4.63 8.09 -15.40
N THR A 261 -3.68 8.05 -16.32
CA THR A 261 -3.77 7.24 -17.54
C THR A 261 -3.92 5.76 -17.22
N ALA A 262 -3.18 5.24 -16.22
CA ALA A 262 -3.29 3.87 -15.74
C ALA A 262 -4.70 3.56 -15.21
N ALA A 263 -5.25 4.44 -14.39
CA ALA A 263 -6.60 4.29 -13.83
C ALA A 263 -7.69 4.28 -14.93
N LEU A 264 -7.61 5.22 -15.88
CA LEU A 264 -8.55 5.30 -17.00
C LEU A 264 -8.49 4.07 -17.93
N ALA A 265 -7.29 3.50 -18.16
CA ALA A 265 -7.10 2.32 -19.01
C ALA A 265 -7.84 1.07 -18.52
N VAL A 266 -8.23 1.03 -17.24
CA VAL A 266 -8.94 -0.10 -16.64
C VAL A 266 -10.36 0.28 -16.16
N ASN A 267 -10.85 1.47 -16.51
CA ASN A 267 -12.13 2.01 -16.02
C ASN A 267 -12.21 1.94 -14.49
N TYR A 268 -11.16 2.43 -13.83
CA TYR A 268 -11.06 2.40 -12.39
C TYR A 268 -12.10 3.30 -11.71
N SER A 269 -12.55 2.90 -10.52
CA SER A 269 -13.38 3.73 -9.66
C SER A 269 -12.99 3.54 -8.19
N GLY A 270 -13.13 4.59 -7.39
CA GLY A 270 -12.67 4.64 -6.00
C GLY A 270 -11.22 5.10 -5.84
N ALA A 271 -10.68 4.91 -4.65
CA ALA A 271 -9.28 5.19 -4.36
C ALA A 271 -8.39 4.04 -4.82
N GLY A 272 -7.30 4.36 -5.50
CA GLY A 272 -6.27 3.42 -5.91
C GLY A 272 -4.90 4.05 -5.84
N THR A 273 -3.87 3.23 -5.92
CA THR A 273 -2.48 3.70 -5.87
C THR A 273 -1.69 3.03 -6.97
N VAL A 274 -1.00 3.82 -7.76
CA VAL A 274 -0.07 3.33 -8.79
C VAL A 274 1.34 3.44 -8.24
N GLU A 275 2.00 2.30 -8.06
CA GLU A 275 3.37 2.21 -7.55
C GLU A 275 4.37 2.24 -8.69
N PHE A 276 5.45 3.00 -8.50
CA PHE A 276 6.53 3.18 -9.46
C PHE A 276 7.90 2.91 -8.85
N ILE A 277 8.76 2.35 -9.65
CA ILE A 277 10.21 2.41 -9.47
C ILE A 277 10.66 3.78 -10.02
N TYR A 278 11.20 4.63 -9.17
CA TYR A 278 11.81 5.89 -9.60
C TYR A 278 13.34 5.77 -9.59
N ASP A 279 13.92 5.69 -10.78
CA ASP A 279 15.37 5.76 -11.03
C ASP A 279 15.79 7.24 -10.95
N TYR A 280 16.15 7.68 -9.75
CA TYR A 280 16.50 9.07 -9.49
C TYR A 280 17.83 9.50 -10.13
N VAL A 281 18.70 8.55 -10.49
CA VAL A 281 19.98 8.81 -11.19
C VAL A 281 19.71 9.23 -12.64
N ASN A 282 18.83 8.51 -13.33
CA ASN A 282 18.48 8.76 -14.72
C ASN A 282 17.20 9.59 -14.89
N ARG A 283 16.55 10.00 -13.78
CA ARG A 283 15.27 10.73 -13.75
C ARG A 283 14.19 10.02 -14.57
N LYS A 284 14.08 8.68 -14.40
CA LYS A 284 13.09 7.85 -15.08
C LYS A 284 12.23 7.11 -14.08
N TYR A 285 10.98 6.90 -14.43
CA TYR A 285 10.06 6.12 -13.60
C TYR A 285 9.41 5.00 -14.40
N TYR A 286 9.07 3.93 -13.72
CA TYR A 286 8.50 2.73 -14.34
C TYR A 286 7.40 2.16 -13.47
N PHE A 287 6.28 1.85 -14.09
CA PHE A 287 5.17 1.16 -13.43
C PHE A 287 5.64 -0.14 -12.79
N MET A 288 5.29 -0.34 -11.54
CA MET A 288 5.54 -1.56 -10.79
C MET A 288 4.26 -2.36 -10.62
N GLU A 289 3.25 -1.77 -9.98
CA GLU A 289 1.93 -2.38 -9.78
C GLU A 289 0.87 -1.30 -9.48
N MET A 290 -0.39 -1.70 -9.47
CA MET A 290 -1.49 -0.87 -9.00
C MET A 290 -2.22 -1.57 -7.87
N ASN A 291 -2.26 -0.94 -6.71
CA ASN A 291 -3.09 -1.39 -5.59
C ASN A 291 -4.51 -0.88 -5.78
N THR A 292 -5.45 -1.81 -5.93
CA THR A 292 -6.85 -1.51 -6.28
C THR A 292 -7.72 -1.27 -5.04
N ARG A 293 -7.17 -0.50 -4.09
CA ARG A 293 -7.76 -0.22 -2.77
C ARG A 293 -7.15 1.05 -2.17
N ILE A 294 -7.70 1.49 -1.06
CA ILE A 294 -7.01 2.44 -0.18
C ILE A 294 -5.75 1.79 0.43
N GLN A 295 -4.70 2.56 0.64
CA GLN A 295 -3.48 2.07 1.29
C GLN A 295 -3.38 2.51 2.75
N VAL A 296 -2.47 1.86 3.51
CA VAL A 296 -2.19 2.18 4.92
C VAL A 296 -1.82 3.64 5.05
N GLU A 297 -0.91 4.10 4.21
CA GLU A 297 -0.27 5.42 4.16
C GLU A 297 -1.11 6.54 3.54
N HIS A 298 -2.40 6.30 3.26
CA HIS A 298 -3.28 7.34 2.72
C HIS A 298 -3.36 8.63 3.59
N PRO A 299 -3.16 8.57 4.93
CA PRO A 299 -3.26 9.76 5.75
C PRO A 299 -2.27 10.86 5.40
N VAL A 300 -1.05 10.56 4.92
CA VAL A 300 -0.11 11.62 4.55
C VAL A 300 -0.62 12.43 3.36
N THR A 301 -1.27 11.78 2.38
CA THR A 301 -1.93 12.46 1.26
C THR A 301 -3.09 13.33 1.75
N GLU A 302 -3.92 12.83 2.65
CA GLU A 302 -5.03 13.59 3.25
C GLU A 302 -4.53 14.84 3.97
N MET A 303 -3.40 14.74 4.69
CA MET A 303 -2.84 15.87 5.45
C MET A 303 -2.34 17.01 4.56
N VAL A 304 -1.75 16.71 3.40
CA VAL A 304 -1.22 17.74 2.50
C VAL A 304 -2.24 18.28 1.50
N THR A 305 -3.26 17.47 1.15
CA THR A 305 -4.29 17.86 0.17
C THR A 305 -5.58 18.38 0.80
N GLY A 306 -5.84 18.03 2.06
CA GLY A 306 -7.12 18.30 2.73
C GLY A 306 -8.28 17.43 2.23
N VAL A 307 -8.03 16.43 1.40
CA VAL A 307 -9.05 15.53 0.84
C VAL A 307 -9.24 14.31 1.73
N ASP A 308 -10.43 14.09 2.27
CA ASP A 308 -10.79 12.86 3.00
C ASP A 308 -11.07 11.73 1.99
N LEU A 309 -10.07 10.87 1.79
CA LEU A 309 -10.12 9.79 0.79
C LEU A 309 -11.20 8.76 1.08
N ILE A 310 -11.45 8.43 2.34
CA ILE A 310 -12.49 7.47 2.72
C ILE A 310 -13.89 8.02 2.43
N LYS A 311 -14.13 9.29 2.75
CA LYS A 311 -15.40 9.93 2.42
C LYS A 311 -15.61 10.02 0.90
N GLU A 312 -14.54 10.33 0.16
CA GLU A 312 -14.61 10.40 -1.29
C GLU A 312 -14.90 9.03 -1.92
N GLN A 313 -14.27 7.94 -1.42
CA GLN A 313 -14.62 6.58 -1.84
C GLN A 313 -16.11 6.26 -1.64
N ILE A 314 -16.68 6.62 -0.49
CA ILE A 314 -18.09 6.37 -0.17
C ILE A 314 -19.01 7.18 -1.10
N LYS A 315 -18.67 8.44 -1.38
CA LYS A 315 -19.45 9.28 -2.32
C LYS A 315 -19.43 8.72 -3.74
N VAL A 316 -18.25 8.34 -4.24
CA VAL A 316 -18.08 7.72 -5.56
C VAL A 316 -18.87 6.41 -5.64
N ALA A 317 -18.77 5.55 -4.65
CA ALA A 317 -19.54 4.31 -4.58
C ALA A 317 -21.06 4.54 -4.52
N SER A 318 -21.49 5.68 -3.98
CA SER A 318 -22.91 6.11 -4.02
C SER A 318 -23.39 6.60 -5.40
N GLY A 319 -22.51 6.57 -6.42
CA GLY A 319 -22.83 7.00 -7.79
C GLY A 319 -22.55 8.48 -8.07
N ASN A 320 -21.93 9.22 -7.15
CA ASN A 320 -21.58 10.62 -7.36
C ASN A 320 -20.33 10.74 -8.26
N LYS A 321 -20.23 11.87 -8.95
CA LYS A 321 -18.95 12.30 -9.55
C LYS A 321 -17.98 12.68 -8.46
N LEU A 322 -16.69 12.72 -8.82
CA LEU A 322 -15.65 13.29 -7.95
C LEU A 322 -16.06 14.68 -7.47
N SER A 323 -15.81 14.98 -6.19
CA SER A 323 -16.16 16.28 -5.60
C SER A 323 -15.19 17.40 -5.98
N LEU A 324 -14.08 17.06 -6.66
CA LEU A 324 -13.02 17.98 -7.09
C LEU A 324 -12.48 17.58 -8.46
N SER A 325 -11.96 18.55 -9.19
CA SER A 325 -11.20 18.39 -10.44
C SER A 325 -9.69 18.32 -10.14
N GLN A 326 -8.87 18.00 -11.14
CA GLN A 326 -7.40 18.01 -10.97
C GLN A 326 -6.88 19.40 -10.60
N GLU A 327 -7.51 20.46 -11.08
CA GLU A 327 -7.12 21.85 -10.84
C GLU A 327 -7.41 22.29 -9.39
N ASP A 328 -8.35 21.63 -8.71
CA ASP A 328 -8.68 21.90 -7.30
C ASP A 328 -7.68 21.25 -6.33
N VAL A 329 -6.86 20.30 -6.81
CA VAL A 329 -5.87 19.61 -5.97
C VAL A 329 -4.70 20.53 -5.68
N THR A 330 -4.56 20.88 -4.41
CA THR A 330 -3.44 21.70 -3.92
C THR A 330 -2.64 20.94 -2.88
N PHE A 331 -1.33 21.22 -2.82
CA PHE A 331 -0.44 20.64 -1.82
C PHE A 331 -0.03 21.73 -0.83
N ASN A 332 -0.20 21.45 0.45
CA ASN A 332 0.16 22.35 1.52
C ASN A 332 1.12 21.66 2.49
N GLY A 333 2.35 22.12 2.52
CA GLY A 333 3.38 21.63 3.44
C GLY A 333 3.89 20.23 3.17
N TRP A 334 4.26 19.54 4.24
CA TRP A 334 4.89 18.23 4.26
C TRP A 334 4.27 17.33 5.32
N SER A 335 4.04 16.07 5.01
CA SER A 335 3.52 15.09 5.97
C SER A 335 4.40 13.86 6.02
N ILE A 336 4.60 13.32 7.23
CA ILE A 336 5.33 12.08 7.48
C ILE A 336 4.44 11.16 8.29
N GLU A 337 4.39 9.88 7.93
CA GLU A 337 3.76 8.80 8.70
C GLU A 337 4.83 7.83 9.21
N CYS A 338 4.73 7.42 10.47
CA CYS A 338 5.48 6.31 11.04
C CYS A 338 4.51 5.21 11.46
N ARG A 339 4.76 3.98 10.97
CA ARG A 339 3.98 2.80 11.40
C ARG A 339 4.45 2.32 12.76
N ILE A 340 3.58 2.41 13.75
CA ILE A 340 3.85 1.95 15.10
C ILE A 340 3.36 0.51 15.21
N ASN A 341 4.32 -0.43 15.16
CA ASN A 341 4.07 -1.86 15.21
C ASN A 341 4.41 -2.43 16.59
N ALA A 342 3.67 -3.47 17.02
CA ALA A 342 4.00 -4.29 18.18
C ALA A 342 5.16 -5.24 17.85
N GLU A 343 6.35 -4.70 17.71
CA GLU A 343 7.58 -5.38 17.31
C GLU A 343 8.77 -4.85 18.11
N ASN A 344 9.77 -5.72 18.36
CA ASN A 344 10.99 -5.33 19.05
C ASN A 344 12.13 -5.11 18.04
N PRO A 345 12.52 -3.87 17.72
CA PRO A 345 13.57 -3.58 16.75
C PRO A 345 14.97 -4.05 17.22
N GLU A 346 15.24 -4.10 18.53
CA GLU A 346 16.49 -4.63 19.08
C GLU A 346 16.61 -6.16 18.91
N LYS A 347 15.48 -6.85 18.73
CA LYS A 347 15.39 -8.29 18.47
C LYS A 347 14.96 -8.58 17.03
N ASN A 348 15.54 -7.85 16.07
CA ASN A 348 15.27 -8.03 14.64
C ASN A 348 13.78 -7.96 14.28
N PHE A 349 13.06 -7.01 14.90
CA PHE A 349 11.62 -6.78 14.71
C PHE A 349 10.75 -8.02 15.03
N MET A 350 11.14 -8.75 16.06
CA MET A 350 10.34 -9.88 16.53
C MET A 350 8.98 -9.38 17.03
N PRO A 351 7.85 -10.00 16.62
CA PRO A 351 6.51 -9.62 17.09
C PRO A 351 6.40 -9.63 18.61
N SER A 352 5.72 -8.64 19.16
CA SER A 352 5.50 -8.43 20.58
C SER A 352 4.01 -8.36 20.91
N ALA A 353 3.30 -9.48 20.69
CA ALA A 353 1.91 -9.61 21.09
C ALA A 353 1.78 -9.52 22.62
N GLY A 354 0.68 -8.96 23.11
CA GLY A 354 0.47 -8.82 24.56
C GLY A 354 -0.55 -7.77 24.91
N LYS A 355 -0.71 -7.54 26.21
CA LYS A 355 -1.66 -6.57 26.76
C LYS A 355 -1.01 -5.20 26.91
N ILE A 356 -1.60 -4.19 26.30
CA ILE A 356 -1.21 -2.79 26.48
C ILE A 356 -1.63 -2.35 27.88
N GLN A 357 -0.66 -1.98 28.71
CA GLN A 357 -0.89 -1.50 30.06
C GLN A 357 -1.16 0.00 30.08
N MET A 358 -0.36 0.76 29.33
CA MET A 358 -0.51 2.21 29.16
C MET A 358 -0.52 2.55 27.67
N TYR A 359 -1.38 3.47 27.29
CA TYR A 359 -1.47 4.02 25.92
C TYR A 359 -1.76 5.51 26.03
N LEU A 360 -0.75 6.33 25.76
CA LEU A 360 -0.84 7.78 25.76
C LEU A 360 -0.38 8.30 24.40
N PRO A 361 -1.31 8.55 23.46
CA PRO A 361 -0.96 9.06 22.14
C PRO A 361 -0.52 10.53 22.22
N PRO A 362 0.41 10.96 21.35
CA PRO A 362 0.82 12.35 21.26
C PRO A 362 -0.31 13.21 20.66
N GLY A 363 -0.19 14.52 20.86
CA GLY A 363 -1.13 15.51 20.35
C GLY A 363 -0.46 16.80 19.87
N GLY A 364 -1.27 17.83 19.72
CA GLY A 364 -0.84 19.16 19.29
C GLY A 364 -1.09 19.44 17.81
N TYR A 365 -0.78 20.69 17.40
CA TYR A 365 -1.04 21.16 16.05
C TYR A 365 -0.29 20.33 14.99
N GLY A 366 -1.04 19.81 14.00
CA GLY A 366 -0.48 19.01 12.91
C GLY A 366 -0.03 17.61 13.34
N VAL A 367 -0.58 17.05 14.43
CA VAL A 367 -0.36 15.64 14.84
C VAL A 367 -1.67 14.88 14.75
N ARG A 368 -1.64 13.73 14.07
CA ARG A 368 -2.76 12.79 13.92
C ARG A 368 -2.31 11.39 14.30
N VAL A 369 -3.18 10.67 15.01
CA VAL A 369 -2.97 9.26 15.34
C VAL A 369 -4.17 8.45 14.87
N ASP A 370 -3.95 7.56 13.91
CA ASP A 370 -4.94 6.58 13.47
C ASP A 370 -4.64 5.25 14.18
N SER A 371 -5.52 4.83 15.07
CA SER A 371 -5.30 3.66 15.93
C SER A 371 -6.63 3.03 16.35
N ALA A 372 -6.56 1.74 16.68
CA ALA A 372 -7.62 1.01 17.37
C ALA A 372 -7.19 0.56 18.78
N ALA A 373 -5.99 0.93 19.22
CA ALA A 373 -5.46 0.56 20.52
C ALA A 373 -5.96 1.49 21.66
N TYR A 374 -6.03 0.92 22.85
CA TYR A 374 -6.41 1.62 24.09
C TYR A 374 -5.83 0.89 25.31
N PRO A 375 -5.76 1.51 26.50
CA PRO A 375 -5.28 0.84 27.71
C PRO A 375 -6.10 -0.39 28.05
N GLY A 376 -5.45 -1.53 28.23
CA GLY A 376 -6.10 -2.82 28.49
C GLY A 376 -6.36 -3.69 27.26
N TYR A 377 -6.25 -3.13 26.05
CA TYR A 377 -6.37 -3.90 24.81
C TYR A 377 -5.23 -4.92 24.67
N SER A 378 -5.57 -6.11 24.22
CA SER A 378 -4.58 -7.16 23.93
C SER A 378 -4.35 -7.26 22.43
N ILE A 379 -3.10 -7.09 21.99
CA ILE A 379 -2.70 -7.29 20.60
C ILE A 379 -2.76 -8.79 20.28
N PRO A 380 -3.67 -9.23 19.40
CA PRO A 380 -3.80 -10.64 19.07
C PRO A 380 -2.65 -11.11 18.17
N PRO A 381 -2.10 -12.32 18.36
CA PRO A 381 -1.01 -12.84 17.56
C PRO A 381 -1.44 -13.39 16.19
N TYR A 382 -2.69 -13.22 15.82
CA TYR A 382 -3.30 -13.83 14.62
C TYR A 382 -3.28 -12.91 13.39
N TYR A 383 -2.97 -11.62 13.59
CA TYR A 383 -3.08 -10.55 12.60
C TYR A 383 -1.80 -9.73 12.55
N ASP A 384 -1.79 -8.71 11.68
CA ASP A 384 -0.70 -7.77 11.57
C ASP A 384 -0.38 -7.09 12.92
N SER A 385 0.89 -6.76 13.12
CA SER A 385 1.43 -6.16 14.35
C SER A 385 1.15 -4.67 14.51
N MET A 386 0.56 -4.00 13.52
CA MET A 386 0.35 -2.54 13.54
C MET A 386 -0.64 -2.12 14.62
N ILE A 387 -0.19 -1.25 15.52
CA ILE A 387 -0.97 -0.69 16.63
C ILE A 387 -1.58 0.64 16.22
N ALA A 388 -0.77 1.47 15.56
CA ALA A 388 -1.12 2.83 15.21
C ALA A 388 -0.33 3.31 13.99
N LYS A 389 -0.86 4.34 13.33
CA LYS A 389 -0.12 5.23 12.43
C LYS A 389 0.01 6.56 13.14
N LEU A 390 1.25 7.03 13.31
CA LEU A 390 1.53 8.37 13.77
C LEU A 390 1.85 9.24 12.56
N ILE A 391 1.03 10.27 12.34
CA ILE A 391 1.15 11.16 11.19
C ILE A 391 1.38 12.58 11.70
N VAL A 392 2.31 13.28 11.07
CA VAL A 392 2.52 14.71 11.33
C VAL A 392 2.42 15.52 10.05
N HIS A 393 2.06 16.78 10.19
CA HIS A 393 2.04 17.77 9.12
C HIS A 393 2.72 19.05 9.55
N ALA A 394 3.55 19.62 8.68
CA ALA A 394 4.26 20.90 8.90
C ALA A 394 4.44 21.64 7.59
N SER A 395 4.99 22.87 7.65
CA SER A 395 5.20 23.70 6.46
C SER A 395 6.36 23.21 5.59
N THR A 396 7.38 22.61 6.22
CA THR A 396 8.56 22.06 5.54
C THR A 396 8.88 20.64 6.02
N ARG A 397 9.76 19.94 5.29
CA ARG A 397 10.21 18.61 5.64
C ARG A 397 10.95 18.59 6.97
N GLU A 398 11.83 19.56 7.17
CA GLU A 398 12.62 19.71 8.40
C GLU A 398 11.70 19.90 9.61
N GLU A 399 10.72 20.77 9.51
CA GLU A 399 9.70 20.96 10.56
C GLU A 399 8.89 19.69 10.82
N ALA A 400 8.55 18.93 9.76
CA ALA A 400 7.83 17.67 9.89
C ALA A 400 8.69 16.61 10.61
N ILE A 401 9.98 16.51 10.29
CA ILE A 401 10.93 15.62 10.98
C ILE A 401 11.01 15.98 12.48
N GLU A 402 11.22 17.24 12.82
CA GLU A 402 11.31 17.67 14.22
C GLU A 402 9.99 17.45 14.98
N LYS A 403 8.85 17.71 14.33
CA LYS A 403 7.52 17.42 14.89
C LYS A 403 7.32 15.93 15.12
N MET A 404 7.74 15.05 14.18
CA MET A 404 7.65 13.61 14.33
C MET A 404 8.51 13.10 15.48
N LYS A 405 9.74 13.60 15.62
CA LYS A 405 10.64 13.27 16.74
C LYS A 405 10.02 13.62 18.08
N ARG A 406 9.44 14.83 18.21
CA ARG A 406 8.72 15.24 19.41
C ARG A 406 7.52 14.32 19.69
N ALA A 407 6.70 14.06 18.66
CA ALA A 407 5.50 13.25 18.81
C ALA A 407 5.81 11.79 19.20
N LEU A 408 6.86 11.20 18.62
CA LEU A 408 7.34 9.86 19.01
C LEU A 408 7.86 9.83 20.45
N GLY A 409 8.53 10.91 20.92
CA GLY A 409 9.01 11.03 22.28
C GLY A 409 7.88 11.16 23.34
N GLU A 410 6.71 11.63 22.93
CA GLU A 410 5.51 11.74 23.77
C GLU A 410 4.63 10.47 23.71
N PHE A 411 4.83 9.61 22.70
CA PHE A 411 3.98 8.43 22.50
C PHE A 411 4.35 7.30 23.45
N VAL A 412 3.60 7.16 24.56
CA VAL A 412 3.85 6.11 25.56
C VAL A 412 2.97 4.90 25.29
N ILE A 413 3.59 3.76 25.08
CA ILE A 413 2.93 2.45 24.97
C ILE A 413 3.71 1.48 25.86
N GLU A 414 3.07 1.00 26.93
CA GLU A 414 3.69 0.06 27.86
C GLU A 414 3.00 -1.30 27.84
N GLY A 415 3.75 -2.34 28.23
CA GLY A 415 3.30 -3.74 28.28
C GLY A 415 3.73 -4.56 27.08
N ILE A 416 4.15 -3.91 26.00
CA ILE A 416 4.67 -4.53 24.75
C ILE A 416 5.85 -3.73 24.22
N SER A 417 6.68 -4.34 23.37
CA SER A 417 7.70 -3.61 22.60
C SER A 417 7.06 -3.02 21.33
N THR A 418 7.59 -1.85 20.89
CA THR A 418 7.11 -1.16 19.69
C THR A 418 8.26 -0.68 18.81
N THR A 419 7.95 -0.29 17.58
CA THR A 419 8.90 0.29 16.62
C THR A 419 9.26 1.75 16.92
N ILE A 420 8.70 2.40 17.96
CA ILE A 420 8.98 3.80 18.31
C ILE A 420 10.49 4.09 18.45
N PRO A 421 11.30 3.26 19.18
CA PRO A 421 12.73 3.52 19.29
C PRO A 421 13.48 3.50 17.95
N PHE A 422 13.07 2.64 17.03
CA PHE A 422 13.62 2.60 15.67
C PHE A 422 13.31 3.89 14.91
N HIS A 423 12.07 4.36 14.94
CA HIS A 423 11.68 5.58 14.24
C HIS A 423 12.41 6.82 14.76
N ILE A 424 12.63 6.93 16.08
CA ILE A 424 13.40 8.04 16.67
C ILE A 424 14.82 8.07 16.12
N LYS A 425 15.50 6.92 16.05
CA LYS A 425 16.85 6.81 15.49
C LYS A 425 16.90 7.07 14.00
N LEU A 426 15.92 6.54 13.25
CA LEU A 426 15.81 6.78 11.81
C LEU A 426 15.71 8.26 11.48
N LEU A 427 14.86 9.01 12.20
CA LEU A 427 14.67 10.45 12.00
C LEU A 427 15.86 11.32 12.42
N GLN A 428 16.86 10.73 13.09
CA GLN A 428 18.13 11.37 13.42
C GLN A 428 19.24 11.02 12.44
N HIS A 429 19.03 10.00 11.60
CA HIS A 429 20.05 9.51 10.68
C HIS A 429 20.27 10.52 9.53
N GLU A 430 21.55 10.87 9.28
CA GLU A 430 21.95 11.92 8.36
C GLU A 430 21.35 11.75 6.95
N GLN A 431 21.43 10.54 6.38
CA GLN A 431 20.90 10.26 5.05
C GLN A 431 19.37 10.33 4.98
N PHE A 432 18.65 10.02 6.06
CA PHE A 432 17.22 10.24 6.11
C PHE A 432 16.91 11.73 6.17
N VAL A 433 17.60 12.47 7.02
CA VAL A 433 17.40 13.92 7.19
C VAL A 433 17.71 14.67 5.89
N SER A 434 18.82 14.33 5.21
CA SER A 434 19.19 14.94 3.92
C SER A 434 18.23 14.58 2.77
N GLY A 435 17.45 13.50 2.91
CA GLY A 435 16.63 12.97 1.83
C GLY A 435 17.42 12.13 0.82
N GLU A 436 18.69 11.84 1.07
CA GLU A 436 19.58 11.08 0.18
C GLU A 436 19.63 9.59 0.55
N PHE A 437 18.57 8.84 0.22
CA PHE A 437 18.48 7.42 0.48
C PHE A 437 17.74 6.69 -0.65
N ASN A 438 17.85 5.37 -0.68
CA ASN A 438 17.14 4.50 -1.63
C ASN A 438 16.58 3.26 -0.91
N THR A 439 15.99 2.32 -1.64
CA THR A 439 15.36 1.12 -1.07
C THR A 439 16.33 0.21 -0.31
N LYS A 440 17.64 0.36 -0.49
CA LYS A 440 18.68 -0.38 0.25
C LYS A 440 19.06 0.28 1.58
N PHE A 441 18.40 1.37 1.97
CA PHE A 441 18.77 2.16 3.16
C PHE A 441 18.97 1.30 4.41
N LEU A 442 18.03 0.42 4.74
CA LEU A 442 18.11 -0.46 5.92
C LEU A 442 19.02 -1.68 5.74
N GLU A 443 19.51 -1.94 4.51
CA GLU A 443 20.54 -2.94 4.25
C GLU A 443 21.94 -2.37 4.44
N ILE A 444 22.10 -1.08 4.13
CA ILE A 444 23.37 -0.37 4.19
C ILE A 444 23.64 0.15 5.61
N TYR A 445 22.62 0.68 6.28
CA TYR A 445 22.75 1.37 7.57
C TYR A 445 22.07 0.57 8.70
N ASP A 446 22.83 0.27 9.75
CA ASP A 446 22.29 -0.29 10.99
C ASP A 446 21.73 0.83 11.87
N VAL A 447 20.53 1.27 11.57
CA VAL A 447 19.85 2.38 12.26
C VAL A 447 19.74 2.18 13.77
N MET A 448 19.70 0.93 14.25
CA MET A 448 19.57 0.66 15.69
C MET A 448 20.90 0.82 16.44
N ASN A 449 22.03 0.67 15.78
CA ASN A 449 23.37 0.75 16.38
C ASN A 449 24.21 1.95 15.88
N SER A 450 23.64 2.78 15.00
CA SER A 450 24.26 4.02 14.51
C SER A 450 24.09 5.17 15.48
#